data_ab62ae1461acb56fd7774783b94cb59c
#
_entry.id   ab62ae1461acb56fd7774783b94cb59c
#
_cell.length_a   1.000
_cell.length_b   1.000
_cell.length_c   1.000
_cell.angle_alpha   90.00
_cell.angle_beta   90.00
_cell.angle_gamma   90.00
#
_symmetry.space_group_name_H-M   'P 1'
#
loop_
_entity.id
_entity.type
_entity.pdbx_description
1 polymer ?
#
loop_
_entity_poly.entity_id
_entity_poly.type
_entity_poly.pdbx_seq_one_letter_code
_entity_poly.pdbx_strand_id
1 'polypeptide(L)'
;KNFFTSMILPWSTLAVLSAAAYTRLTRNGMLEAMNEDFVRLGVAKGLGNRVILRRYVLRSALVPIVTVAGLDFAALLGGAIITESVFSLPGMGRMTIRAVVDSDLPILVGTTMVSALFIVMANVVVDILYGVLDPRVRAK
;
A
#
# COMPACT_ATOMS: atom_id res chain seq x y z
N LYS A 1 21.45 18.22 -15.25
CA LYS A 1 20.13 17.58 -15.46
C LYS A 1 19.47 17.50 -14.11
N ASN A 2 18.28 18.06 -13.98
CA ASN A 2 17.60 18.14 -12.70
C ASN A 2 17.13 16.73 -12.29
N PHE A 3 17.51 16.29 -11.10
CA PHE A 3 17.11 15.00 -10.51
C PHE A 3 15.60 14.74 -10.65
N PHE A 4 14.78 15.76 -10.43
CA PHE A 4 13.33 15.70 -10.56
C PHE A 4 12.84 15.32 -11.96
N THR A 5 13.43 15.88 -13.02
CA THR A 5 13.04 15.56 -14.40
C THR A 5 13.34 14.10 -14.79
N SER A 6 14.40 13.53 -14.23
CA SER A 6 14.75 12.13 -14.47
C SER A 6 13.84 11.15 -13.69
N MET A 7 13.24 11.59 -12.58
CA MET A 7 12.37 10.77 -11.74
C MET A 7 10.89 10.79 -12.14
N ILE A 8 10.47 11.74 -13.01
CA ILE A 8 9.06 11.84 -13.43
C ILE A 8 8.58 10.55 -14.12
N LEU A 9 9.38 10.00 -15.02
CA LEU A 9 9.00 8.77 -15.75
C LEU A 9 8.86 7.54 -14.83
N PRO A 10 9.84 7.21 -13.96
CA PRO A 10 9.69 6.12 -13.01
C PRO A 10 8.49 6.29 -12.09
N TRP A 11 8.28 7.50 -11.55
CA TRP A 11 7.17 7.78 -10.66
C TRP A 11 5.81 7.68 -11.36
N SER A 12 5.70 8.19 -12.59
CA SER A 12 4.45 8.11 -13.35
C SER A 12 4.08 6.67 -13.71
N THR A 13 5.04 5.83 -14.07
CA THR A 13 4.77 4.42 -14.38
C THR A 13 4.30 3.65 -13.15
N LEU A 14 4.94 3.81 -12.00
CA LEU A 14 4.50 3.19 -10.76
C LEU A 14 3.12 3.73 -10.32
N ALA A 15 2.92 5.05 -10.41
CA ALA A 15 1.65 5.67 -10.03
C ALA A 15 0.47 5.18 -10.87
N VAL A 16 0.62 5.05 -12.18
CA VAL A 16 -0.45 4.58 -13.08
C VAL A 16 -0.82 3.13 -12.80
N LEU A 17 0.19 2.26 -12.61
CA LEU A 17 -0.06 0.86 -12.28
C LEU A 17 -0.79 0.72 -10.93
N SER A 18 -0.31 1.42 -9.91
CA SER A 18 -0.94 1.41 -8.59
C SER A 18 -2.34 2.02 -8.62
N ALA A 19 -2.55 3.14 -9.31
CA ALA A 19 -3.85 3.80 -9.40
C ALA A 19 -4.93 2.90 -9.98
N ALA A 20 -4.62 2.10 -11.00
CA ALA A 20 -5.55 1.14 -11.58
C ALA A 20 -5.98 0.06 -10.58
N ALA A 21 -5.02 -0.50 -9.83
CA ALA A 21 -5.28 -1.51 -8.80
C ALA A 21 -6.12 -0.94 -7.66
N TYR A 22 -5.72 0.22 -7.11
CA TYR A 22 -6.43 0.88 -6.01
C TYR A 22 -7.83 1.33 -6.40
N THR A 23 -8.04 1.80 -7.64
CA THR A 23 -9.37 2.17 -8.12
C THR A 23 -10.32 0.97 -8.12
N ARG A 24 -9.87 -0.19 -8.59
CA ARG A 24 -10.66 -1.42 -8.57
C ARG A 24 -10.94 -1.90 -7.15
N LEU A 25 -9.90 -1.91 -6.30
CA LEU A 25 -10.02 -2.32 -4.90
C LEU A 25 -11.00 -1.44 -4.14
N THR A 26 -10.90 -0.12 -4.29
CA THR A 26 -11.80 0.85 -3.66
C THR A 26 -13.24 0.68 -4.13
N ARG A 27 -13.44 0.54 -5.45
CA ARG A 27 -14.77 0.34 -6.01
C ARG A 27 -15.42 -0.94 -5.47
N ASN A 28 -14.69 -2.06 -5.48
CA ASN A 28 -15.21 -3.34 -5.01
C ASN A 28 -15.52 -3.30 -3.51
N GLY A 29 -14.60 -2.77 -2.70
CA GLY A 29 -14.81 -2.62 -1.26
C GLY A 29 -16.01 -1.70 -0.92
N MET A 30 -16.22 -0.63 -1.68
CA MET A 30 -17.40 0.22 -1.49
C MET A 30 -18.69 -0.49 -1.89
N LEU A 31 -18.72 -1.23 -3.01
CA LEU A 31 -19.90 -1.97 -3.44
C LEU A 31 -20.26 -3.08 -2.43
N GLU A 32 -19.28 -3.78 -1.90
CA GLU A 32 -19.46 -4.78 -0.86
C GLU A 32 -20.02 -4.15 0.42
N ALA A 33 -19.39 -3.09 0.90
CA ALA A 33 -19.83 -2.37 2.10
C ALA A 33 -21.24 -1.75 1.96
N MET A 34 -21.68 -1.40 0.76
CA MET A 34 -23.04 -0.89 0.52
C MET A 34 -24.13 -1.96 0.70
N ASN A 35 -23.79 -3.23 0.59
CA ASN A 35 -24.74 -4.35 0.77
C ASN A 35 -24.82 -4.83 2.22
N GLU A 36 -24.00 -4.30 3.12
CA GLU A 36 -23.96 -4.67 4.52
C GLU A 36 -25.18 -4.16 5.31
N ASP A 37 -25.54 -4.90 6.37
CA ASP A 37 -26.74 -4.62 7.18
C ASP A 37 -26.71 -3.25 7.86
N PHE A 38 -25.53 -2.73 8.19
CA PHE A 38 -25.42 -1.39 8.79
C PHE A 38 -25.89 -0.27 7.85
N VAL A 39 -25.82 -0.48 6.53
CA VAL A 39 -26.35 0.48 5.54
C VAL A 39 -27.87 0.47 5.59
N ARG A 40 -28.49 -0.72 5.62
CA ARG A 40 -29.94 -0.89 5.75
C ARG A 40 -30.47 -0.27 7.03
N LEU A 41 -29.76 -0.48 8.14
CA LEU A 41 -30.07 0.16 9.43
C LEU A 41 -29.94 1.68 9.38
N GLY A 42 -28.93 2.20 8.66
CA GLY A 42 -28.75 3.63 8.45
C GLY A 42 -29.91 4.26 7.69
N VAL A 43 -30.37 3.61 6.62
CA VAL A 43 -31.55 4.04 5.84
C VAL A 43 -32.81 3.98 6.68
N ALA A 44 -33.02 2.92 7.46
CA ALA A 44 -34.18 2.77 8.35
C ALA A 44 -34.24 3.86 9.44
N LYS A 45 -33.08 4.37 9.87
CA LYS A 45 -32.95 5.52 10.79
C LYS A 45 -33.14 6.88 10.13
N GLY A 46 -33.41 6.94 8.82
CA GLY A 46 -33.59 8.18 8.06
C GLY A 46 -32.31 8.96 7.80
N LEU A 47 -31.15 8.33 7.89
CA LEU A 47 -29.88 8.99 7.58
C LEU A 47 -29.78 9.27 6.09
N GLY A 48 -29.32 10.47 5.72
CA GLY A 48 -29.10 10.83 4.33
C GLY A 48 -27.98 10.01 3.68
N ASN A 49 -28.13 9.69 2.38
CA ASN A 49 -27.18 8.87 1.62
C ASN A 49 -25.73 9.33 1.71
N ARG A 50 -25.48 10.64 1.76
CA ARG A 50 -24.12 11.19 1.89
C ARG A 50 -23.48 10.85 3.24
N VAL A 51 -24.27 10.81 4.31
CA VAL A 51 -23.79 10.47 5.65
C VAL A 51 -23.47 8.97 5.71
N ILE A 52 -24.35 8.13 5.18
CA ILE A 52 -24.15 6.68 5.09
C ILE A 52 -22.88 6.39 4.29
N LEU A 53 -22.73 6.99 3.12
CA LEU A 53 -21.59 6.75 2.23
C LEU A 53 -20.26 7.17 2.88
N ARG A 54 -20.17 8.39 3.44
CA ARG A 54 -18.91 8.92 3.96
C ARG A 54 -18.53 8.36 5.32
N ARG A 55 -19.51 8.14 6.20
CA ARG A 55 -19.23 7.80 7.60
C ARG A 55 -19.20 6.29 7.84
N TYR A 56 -19.96 5.52 7.08
CA TYR A 56 -20.08 4.08 7.27
C TYR A 56 -19.42 3.29 6.13
N VAL A 57 -19.88 3.46 4.90
CA VAL A 57 -19.39 2.70 3.74
C VAL A 57 -17.91 2.95 3.45
N LEU A 58 -17.51 4.22 3.35
CA LEU A 58 -16.12 4.57 3.05
C LEU A 58 -15.17 4.08 4.16
N ARG A 59 -15.58 4.21 5.42
CA ARG A 59 -14.75 3.75 6.54
C ARG A 59 -14.56 2.24 6.52
N SER A 60 -15.61 1.47 6.24
CA SER A 60 -15.52 0.01 6.10
C SER A 60 -14.66 -0.39 4.90
N ALA A 61 -14.83 0.29 3.76
CA ALA A 61 -14.07 0.03 2.55
C ALA A 61 -12.57 0.41 2.66
N LEU A 62 -12.21 1.35 3.55
CA LEU A 62 -10.81 1.75 3.75
C LEU A 62 -9.96 0.68 4.43
N VAL A 63 -10.52 -0.19 5.23
CA VAL A 63 -9.76 -1.22 5.98
C VAL A 63 -8.92 -2.09 5.02
N PRO A 64 -9.48 -2.79 4.02
CA PRO A 64 -8.69 -3.58 3.09
C PRO A 64 -7.75 -2.73 2.21
N ILE A 65 -8.11 -1.47 1.92
CA ILE A 65 -7.27 -0.56 1.14
C ILE A 65 -6.00 -0.21 1.90
N VAL A 66 -6.10 0.10 3.19
CA VAL A 66 -4.96 0.43 4.05
C VAL A 66 -4.02 -0.77 4.18
N THR A 67 -4.57 -2.00 4.25
CA THR A 67 -3.75 -3.23 4.27
C THR A 67 -2.89 -3.34 3.03
N VAL A 68 -3.55 -3.29 1.86
CA VAL A 68 -2.85 -3.43 0.58
C VAL A 68 -1.85 -2.29 0.39
N ALA A 69 -2.24 -1.06 0.74
CA ALA A 69 -1.34 0.09 0.67
C ALA A 69 -0.10 -0.07 1.56
N GLY A 70 -0.27 -0.61 2.76
CA GLY A 70 0.85 -0.89 3.66
C GLY A 70 1.80 -1.95 3.12
N LEU A 71 1.25 -3.04 2.57
CA LEU A 71 2.05 -4.10 1.94
C LEU A 71 2.79 -3.59 0.70
N ASP A 72 2.12 -2.81 -0.16
CA ASP A 72 2.74 -2.20 -1.33
C ASP A 72 3.85 -1.23 -0.93
N PHE A 73 3.61 -0.41 0.10
CA PHE A 73 4.61 0.52 0.62
C PHE A 73 5.83 -0.23 1.18
N ALA A 74 5.60 -1.31 1.92
CA ALA A 74 6.68 -2.18 2.41
C ALA A 74 7.48 -2.80 1.25
N ALA A 75 6.79 -3.28 0.21
CA ALA A 75 7.43 -3.83 -0.97
C ALA A 75 8.26 -2.78 -1.72
N LEU A 76 7.76 -1.55 -1.85
CA LEU A 76 8.51 -0.44 -2.48
C LEU A 76 9.74 -0.03 -1.68
N LEU A 77 9.68 -0.07 -0.34
CA LEU A 77 10.84 0.18 0.51
C LEU A 77 11.90 -0.92 0.38
N GLY A 78 11.47 -2.16 0.14
CA GLY A 78 12.37 -3.29 -0.15
C GLY A 78 13.07 -3.19 -1.51
N GLY A 79 12.62 -2.29 -2.39
CA GLY A 79 13.19 -2.00 -3.69
C GLY A 79 12.27 -2.36 -4.86
N ALA A 80 12.01 -1.39 -5.69
CA ALA A 80 11.28 -1.57 -6.95
C ALA A 80 12.22 -2.12 -8.04
N ILE A 81 12.68 -3.36 -7.88
CA ILE A 81 13.75 -4.00 -8.66
C ILE A 81 13.60 -3.77 -10.17
N ILE A 82 12.40 -4.01 -10.71
CA ILE A 82 12.13 -3.87 -12.15
C ILE A 82 12.28 -2.41 -12.57
N THR A 83 11.66 -1.49 -11.84
CA THR A 83 11.72 -0.06 -12.15
C THR A 83 13.14 0.49 -12.02
N GLU A 84 13.86 0.13 -10.95
CA GLU A 84 15.26 0.54 -10.76
C GLU A 84 16.17 0.02 -11.88
N SER A 85 15.94 -1.22 -12.34
CA SER A 85 16.74 -1.83 -13.39
C SER A 85 16.46 -1.19 -14.76
N VAL A 86 15.16 -1.01 -15.11
CA VAL A 86 14.75 -0.42 -16.41
C VAL A 86 15.20 1.03 -16.54
N PHE A 87 15.03 1.83 -15.48
CA PHE A 87 15.40 3.25 -15.48
C PHE A 87 16.85 3.50 -15.03
N SER A 88 17.63 2.43 -14.79
CA SER A 88 19.03 2.52 -14.34
C SER A 88 19.21 3.36 -13.07
N LEU A 89 18.25 3.30 -12.16
CA LEU A 89 18.29 4.04 -10.91
C LEU A 89 19.22 3.35 -9.90
N PRO A 90 19.97 4.11 -9.08
CA PRO A 90 20.68 3.55 -7.94
C PRO A 90 19.68 3.25 -6.82
N GLY A 91 19.37 1.99 -6.60
CA GLY A 91 18.43 1.53 -5.56
C GLY A 91 18.81 0.17 -5.00
N MET A 92 18.14 -0.22 -3.91
CA MET A 92 18.42 -1.47 -3.20
C MET A 92 18.12 -2.71 -4.05
N GLY A 93 17.06 -2.67 -4.85
CA GLY A 93 16.70 -3.76 -5.73
C GLY A 93 17.78 -4.03 -6.79
N ARG A 94 18.29 -2.98 -7.43
CA ARG A 94 19.38 -3.10 -8.39
C ARG A 94 20.68 -3.56 -7.73
N MET A 95 20.96 -3.08 -6.52
CA MET A 95 22.13 -3.51 -5.75
C MET A 95 22.05 -5.01 -5.42
N THR A 96 20.88 -5.49 -5.03
CA THR A 96 20.64 -6.93 -4.77
C THR A 96 20.86 -7.77 -6.03
N ILE A 97 20.33 -7.36 -7.19
CA ILE A 97 20.56 -8.09 -8.46
C ILE A 97 22.05 -8.17 -8.79
N ARG A 98 22.78 -7.06 -8.65
CA ARG A 98 24.22 -7.08 -8.89
C ARG A 98 24.97 -8.02 -7.94
N ALA A 99 24.62 -7.98 -6.66
CA ALA A 99 25.21 -8.89 -5.67
C ALA A 99 24.97 -10.36 -6.02
N VAL A 100 23.79 -10.71 -6.58
CA VAL A 100 23.52 -12.07 -7.08
C VAL A 100 24.41 -12.42 -8.27
N VAL A 101 24.52 -11.52 -9.25
CA VAL A 101 25.33 -11.74 -10.47
C VAL A 101 26.81 -11.88 -10.13
N ASP A 102 27.30 -11.02 -9.22
CA ASP A 102 28.69 -10.98 -8.80
C ASP A 102 29.01 -12.04 -7.72
N SER A 103 27.99 -12.82 -7.27
CA SER A 103 28.10 -13.79 -6.17
C SER A 103 28.62 -13.18 -4.85
N ASP A 104 28.29 -11.91 -4.61
CA ASP A 104 28.69 -11.17 -3.40
C ASP A 104 27.72 -11.42 -2.25
N LEU A 105 27.99 -12.48 -1.48
CA LEU A 105 27.16 -12.90 -0.34
C LEU A 105 27.03 -11.81 0.75
N PRO A 106 28.08 -11.10 1.18
CA PRO A 106 27.97 -10.02 2.14
C PRO A 106 26.97 -8.93 1.75
N ILE A 107 27.02 -8.45 0.51
CA ILE A 107 26.09 -7.43 0.00
C ILE A 107 24.67 -7.99 -0.10
N LEU A 108 24.53 -9.23 -0.60
CA LEU A 108 23.23 -9.90 -0.70
C LEU A 108 22.54 -10.03 0.66
N VAL A 109 23.27 -10.50 1.67
CA VAL A 109 22.75 -10.63 3.04
C VAL A 109 22.41 -9.26 3.61
N GLY A 110 23.30 -8.27 3.45
CA GLY A 110 23.08 -6.91 3.93
C GLY A 110 21.81 -6.26 3.34
N THR A 111 21.63 -6.32 2.01
CA THR A 111 20.43 -5.76 1.35
C THR A 111 19.16 -6.49 1.77
N THR A 112 19.20 -7.80 1.92
CA THR A 112 18.06 -8.59 2.37
C THR A 112 17.67 -8.24 3.81
N MET A 113 18.63 -8.10 4.71
CA MET A 113 18.38 -7.70 6.10
C MET A 113 17.75 -6.31 6.21
N VAL A 114 18.27 -5.34 5.44
CA VAL A 114 17.72 -3.98 5.43
C VAL A 114 16.31 -3.97 4.85
N SER A 115 16.06 -4.70 3.76
CA SER A 115 14.71 -4.84 3.18
C SER A 115 13.74 -5.48 4.17
N ALA A 116 14.16 -6.55 4.85
CA ALA A 116 13.34 -7.20 5.88
C ALA A 116 13.00 -6.25 7.04
N LEU A 117 13.96 -5.44 7.48
CA LEU A 117 13.73 -4.43 8.52
C LEU A 117 12.66 -3.41 8.07
N PHE A 118 12.74 -2.89 6.83
CA PHE A 118 11.75 -1.97 6.31
C PHE A 118 10.35 -2.60 6.21
N ILE A 119 10.26 -3.86 5.79
CA ILE A 119 8.99 -4.60 5.73
C ILE A 119 8.38 -4.73 7.14
N VAL A 120 9.17 -5.09 8.15
CA VAL A 120 8.71 -5.18 9.54
C VAL A 120 8.24 -3.82 10.05
N MET A 121 9.01 -2.76 9.82
CA MET A 121 8.60 -1.40 10.22
C MET A 121 7.31 -0.95 9.54
N ALA A 122 7.16 -1.22 8.24
CA ALA A 122 5.93 -0.90 7.51
C ALA A 122 4.72 -1.68 8.06
N ASN A 123 4.88 -2.96 8.38
CA ASN A 123 3.82 -3.75 9.00
C ASN A 123 3.41 -3.18 10.37
N VAL A 124 4.36 -2.78 11.20
CA VAL A 124 4.05 -2.13 12.49
C VAL A 124 3.23 -0.84 12.29
N VAL A 125 3.60 -0.03 11.30
CA VAL A 125 2.84 1.19 10.96
C VAL A 125 1.41 0.85 10.51
N VAL A 126 1.26 -0.18 9.67
CA VAL A 126 -0.05 -0.65 9.22
C VAL A 126 -0.89 -1.15 10.38
N ASP A 127 -0.32 -1.92 11.30
CA ASP A 127 -1.01 -2.43 12.49
C ASP A 127 -1.50 -1.29 13.41
N ILE A 128 -0.68 -0.24 13.57
CA ILE A 128 -1.08 0.97 14.30
C ILE A 128 -2.25 1.67 13.58
N LEU A 129 -2.19 1.80 12.26
CA LEU A 129 -3.27 2.39 11.46
C LEU A 129 -4.56 1.57 11.58
N TYR A 130 -4.48 0.24 11.62
CA TYR A 130 -5.62 -0.61 11.90
C TYR A 130 -6.25 -0.33 13.25
N GLY A 131 -5.46 -0.23 14.30
CA GLY A 131 -5.95 0.09 15.64
C GLY A 131 -6.67 1.45 15.73
N VAL A 132 -6.35 2.38 14.81
CA VAL A 132 -7.00 3.69 14.71
C VAL A 132 -8.27 3.64 13.85
N LEU A 133 -8.23 2.90 12.73
CA LEU A 133 -9.34 2.81 11.76
C LEU A 133 -10.47 1.89 12.22
N ASP A 134 -10.12 0.78 12.88
CA ASP A 134 -11.11 -0.19 13.36
C ASP A 134 -11.20 -0.17 14.90
N PRO A 135 -12.17 0.56 15.47
CA PRO A 135 -12.38 0.58 16.92
C PRO A 135 -12.86 -0.76 17.50
N ARG A 136 -13.25 -1.74 16.67
CA ARG A 136 -13.67 -3.07 17.13
C ARG A 136 -12.49 -3.91 17.63
N VAL A 137 -11.28 -3.62 17.20
CA VAL A 137 -10.06 -4.29 17.69
C VAL A 137 -9.66 -3.84 19.09
N ARG A 138 -10.17 -2.69 19.57
CA ARG A 138 -9.94 -2.16 20.93
C ARG A 138 -10.79 -2.81 22.02
N ALA A 139 -11.75 -3.65 21.66
CA ALA A 139 -12.74 -4.21 22.60
C ALA A 139 -12.42 -5.66 23.03
N LYS A 140 -11.14 -6.06 23.01
CA LYS A 140 -10.68 -7.31 23.65
C LYS A 140 -9.60 -7.03 24.65
#